data_a1ece2920683b52a9ba12cd0cf945260
#
_entry.id   a1ece2920683b52a9ba12cd0cf945260
#
_cell.length_a   1.000
_cell.length_b   1.000
_cell.length_c   1.000
_cell.angle_alpha   90.00
_cell.angle_beta   90.00
_cell.angle_gamma   90.00
#
_symmetry.space_group_name_H-M   'P 1'
#
loop_
_entity.id
_entity.type
_entity.pdbx_description
1 polymer ?
#
loop_
_entity_poly.entity_id
_entity_poly.type
_entity_poly.pdbx_seq_one_letter_code
_entity_poly.pdbx_strand_id
1 'polypeptide(L)'
;MTIKVMGVCAGRKDSNSEILLKEALMACEEQGAEVRMINLRDFNVVDCTGCTGCTIGMSQGKNVGCTQDDKDDKKEIMDVLLNQDAVIYAVPTYDLMPSANYLRFAQRSLSYETAFLEAIGAIEHRDRVAGLISVGGSTRSWQSMALEGLQATMFTTDFKW
;
A
#
# COMPACT_ATOMS: atom_id res chain seq x y z
N MET A 1 19.86 14.22 0.10
CA MET A 1 18.90 13.32 0.76
C MET A 1 18.61 12.21 -0.24
N THR A 2 18.73 10.94 0.13
CA THR A 2 18.47 9.82 -0.79
C THR A 2 16.98 9.53 -0.78
N ILE A 3 16.34 9.47 -1.94
CA ILE A 3 14.93 9.12 -2.11
C ILE A 3 14.73 7.63 -1.78
N LYS A 4 13.74 7.31 -0.97
CA LYS A 4 13.39 5.95 -0.58
C LYS A 4 12.14 5.49 -1.30
N VAL A 5 12.24 4.37 -2.02
CA VAL A 5 11.16 3.81 -2.82
C VAL A 5 10.85 2.39 -2.36
N MET A 6 9.58 2.12 -2.05
CA MET A 6 9.13 0.78 -1.70
C MET A 6 8.25 0.19 -2.80
N GLY A 7 8.59 -0.99 -3.28
CA GLY A 7 7.73 -1.79 -4.13
C GLY A 7 6.85 -2.72 -3.29
N VAL A 8 5.55 -2.72 -3.57
CA VAL A 8 4.57 -3.62 -2.94
C VAL A 8 3.92 -4.50 -4.01
N CYS A 9 4.30 -5.77 -4.03
CA CYS A 9 3.71 -6.77 -4.92
C CYS A 9 2.52 -7.47 -4.24
N ALA A 10 1.38 -7.53 -4.92
CA ALA A 10 0.24 -8.32 -4.46
C ALA A 10 -0.02 -9.57 -5.34
N GLY A 11 0.87 -9.84 -6.28
CA GLY A 11 0.86 -11.01 -7.15
C GLY A 11 1.50 -12.24 -6.52
N ARG A 12 1.38 -13.36 -7.21
CA ARG A 12 2.14 -14.57 -6.85
C ARG A 12 3.63 -14.36 -7.16
N LYS A 13 4.47 -15.21 -6.58
CA LYS A 13 5.91 -15.26 -6.87
C LYS A 13 6.15 -15.51 -8.37
N ASP A 14 7.17 -14.88 -8.92
CA ASP A 14 7.58 -14.97 -10.33
C ASP A 14 6.45 -14.62 -11.32
N SER A 15 5.49 -13.79 -10.91
CA SER A 15 4.41 -13.30 -11.77
C SER A 15 4.83 -12.07 -12.58
N ASN A 16 4.08 -11.78 -13.64
CA ASN A 16 4.29 -10.56 -14.42
C ASN A 16 4.20 -9.28 -13.55
N SER A 17 3.35 -9.27 -12.52
CA SER A 17 3.28 -8.13 -11.57
C SER A 17 4.60 -7.96 -10.83
N GLU A 18 5.20 -9.06 -10.37
CA GLU A 18 6.49 -9.02 -9.66
C GLU A 18 7.63 -8.63 -10.60
N ILE A 19 7.66 -9.16 -11.83
CA ILE A 19 8.67 -8.83 -12.83
C ILE A 19 8.64 -7.34 -13.17
N LEU A 20 7.46 -6.81 -13.51
CA LEU A 20 7.31 -5.39 -13.83
C LEU A 20 7.65 -4.47 -12.65
N LEU A 21 7.33 -4.89 -11.42
CA LEU A 21 7.73 -4.15 -10.24
C LEU A 21 9.24 -4.11 -10.06
N LYS A 22 9.93 -5.23 -10.26
CA LYS A 22 11.39 -5.30 -10.20
C LYS A 22 12.04 -4.39 -11.23
N GLU A 23 11.54 -4.39 -12.47
CA GLU A 23 12.03 -3.49 -13.53
C GLU A 23 11.84 -2.00 -13.13
N ALA A 24 10.68 -1.66 -12.59
CA ALA A 24 10.43 -0.30 -12.13
C ALA A 24 11.35 0.12 -10.97
N LEU A 25 11.60 -0.78 -10.02
CA LEU A 25 12.52 -0.53 -8.90
C LEU A 25 13.97 -0.42 -9.36
N MET A 26 14.42 -1.26 -10.31
CA MET A 26 15.75 -1.15 -10.91
C MET A 26 15.95 0.21 -11.56
N ALA A 27 14.95 0.71 -12.30
CA ALA A 27 15.01 2.06 -12.88
C ALA A 27 15.13 3.17 -11.82
N CYS A 28 14.46 3.02 -10.67
CA CYS A 28 14.61 3.93 -9.53
C CYS A 28 16.02 3.87 -8.93
N GLU A 29 16.56 2.68 -8.76
CA GLU A 29 17.91 2.46 -8.24
C GLU A 29 18.98 3.05 -9.14
N GLU A 30 18.85 2.91 -10.47
CA GLU A 30 19.72 3.53 -11.48
C GLU A 30 19.72 5.07 -11.37
N GLN A 31 18.64 5.68 -10.88
CA GLN A 31 18.55 7.11 -10.61
C GLN A 31 19.03 7.49 -9.20
N GLY A 32 19.59 6.56 -8.44
CA GLY A 32 20.17 6.78 -7.12
C GLY A 32 19.19 6.68 -5.95
N ALA A 33 18.02 6.13 -6.13
CA ALA A 33 17.09 5.86 -5.04
C ALA A 33 17.53 4.62 -4.22
N GLU A 34 17.23 4.64 -2.93
CA GLU A 34 17.26 3.45 -2.08
C GLU A 34 15.96 2.68 -2.28
N VAL A 35 16.05 1.45 -2.81
CA VAL A 35 14.87 0.66 -3.13
C VAL A 35 14.74 -0.55 -2.22
N ARG A 36 13.49 -0.91 -1.91
CA ARG A 36 13.15 -2.18 -1.27
C ARG A 36 11.85 -2.73 -1.85
N MET A 37 11.66 -4.03 -1.75
CA MET A 37 10.47 -4.69 -2.23
C MET A 37 9.91 -5.64 -1.19
N ILE A 38 8.58 -5.70 -1.09
CA ILE A 38 7.85 -6.74 -0.37
C ILE A 38 6.84 -7.41 -1.29
N ASN A 39 6.51 -8.66 -0.98
CA ASN A 39 5.35 -9.33 -1.56
C ASN A 39 4.34 -9.59 -0.44
N LEU A 40 3.11 -9.10 -0.60
CA LEU A 40 2.05 -9.25 0.41
C LEU A 40 1.68 -10.71 0.72
N ARG A 41 2.11 -11.67 -0.11
CA ARG A 41 1.92 -13.10 0.14
C ARG A 41 2.85 -13.66 1.20
N ASP A 42 3.95 -12.97 1.47
CA ASP A 42 4.93 -13.39 2.46
C ASP A 42 4.54 -12.94 3.87
N PHE A 43 3.43 -12.18 3.98
CA PHE A 43 2.92 -11.61 5.22
C PHE A 43 1.52 -12.13 5.51
N ASN A 44 1.24 -12.32 6.79
CA ASN A 44 -0.11 -12.57 7.26
C ASN A 44 -0.81 -11.22 7.48
N VAL A 45 -1.85 -10.92 6.68
CA VAL A 45 -2.68 -9.73 6.85
C VAL A 45 -4.14 -10.17 6.96
N VAL A 46 -4.75 -9.96 8.12
CA VAL A 46 -6.16 -10.34 8.35
C VAL A 46 -7.13 -9.27 7.85
N ASP A 47 -8.37 -9.65 7.65
CA ASP A 47 -9.43 -8.79 7.13
C ASP A 47 -9.81 -7.67 8.12
N CYS A 48 -10.33 -6.57 7.59
CA CYS A 48 -10.99 -5.56 8.41
C CYS A 48 -12.30 -6.12 8.98
N THR A 49 -12.46 -6.07 10.30
CA THR A 49 -13.68 -6.54 10.98
C THR A 49 -14.80 -5.49 11.04
N GLY A 50 -14.57 -4.26 10.53
CA GLY A 50 -15.55 -3.19 10.61
C GLY A 50 -15.85 -2.72 12.03
N CYS A 51 -14.94 -2.91 12.99
CA CYS A 51 -15.15 -2.60 14.42
C CYS A 51 -15.20 -1.10 14.74
N THR A 52 -14.90 -0.22 13.76
CA THR A 52 -14.88 1.24 13.87
C THR A 52 -13.93 1.83 14.94
N GLY A 53 -13.11 1.02 15.59
CA GLY A 53 -12.20 1.47 16.65
C GLY A 53 -11.24 2.59 16.20
N CYS A 54 -10.65 2.47 15.01
CA CYS A 54 -9.79 3.52 14.44
C CYS A 54 -10.55 4.82 14.22
N THR A 55 -11.77 4.79 13.67
CA THR A 55 -12.60 5.98 13.42
C THR A 55 -12.98 6.68 14.74
N ILE A 56 -13.35 5.91 15.76
CA ILE A 56 -13.66 6.45 17.10
C ILE A 56 -12.42 7.08 17.71
N GLY A 57 -11.26 6.43 17.62
CA GLY A 57 -10.00 6.99 18.10
C GLY A 57 -9.67 8.33 17.43
N MET A 58 -9.74 8.37 16.08
CA MET A 58 -9.49 9.60 15.33
C MET A 58 -10.45 10.73 15.70
N SER A 59 -11.75 10.45 15.89
CA SER A 59 -12.73 11.45 16.35
C SER A 59 -12.44 12.03 17.73
N GLN A 60 -11.64 11.32 18.53
CA GLN A 60 -11.17 11.75 19.85
C GLN A 60 -9.75 12.35 19.81
N GLY A 61 -9.16 12.54 18.62
CA GLY A 61 -7.79 13.01 18.46
C GLY A 61 -6.73 12.01 18.95
N LYS A 62 -7.03 10.71 18.98
CA LYS A 62 -6.15 9.67 19.51
C LYS A 62 -5.72 8.68 18.41
N ASN A 63 -4.42 8.44 18.30
CA ASN A 63 -3.91 7.32 17.52
C ASN A 63 -4.07 6.02 18.33
N VAL A 64 -5.10 5.25 18.03
CA VAL A 64 -5.38 3.98 18.70
C VAL A 64 -4.90 2.77 17.87
N GLY A 65 -4.41 3.00 16.64
CA GLY A 65 -4.06 1.92 15.71
C GLY A 65 -5.28 1.10 15.27
N CYS A 66 -5.03 -0.10 14.79
CA CYS A 66 -6.08 -1.05 14.45
C CYS A 66 -6.19 -2.13 15.53
N THR A 67 -7.41 -2.54 15.87
CA THR A 67 -7.68 -3.62 16.84
C THR A 67 -7.16 -5.00 16.40
N GLN A 68 -6.64 -5.11 15.18
CA GLN A 68 -6.05 -6.33 14.63
C GLN A 68 -4.50 -6.26 14.53
N ASP A 69 -3.88 -5.15 14.93
CA ASP A 69 -2.43 -4.92 14.73
C ASP A 69 -1.53 -5.88 15.52
N ASP A 70 -2.05 -6.49 16.57
CA ASP A 70 -1.38 -7.52 17.38
C ASP A 70 -1.57 -8.96 16.85
N LYS A 71 -2.34 -9.13 15.77
CA LYS A 71 -2.71 -10.43 15.22
C LYS A 71 -2.06 -10.75 13.88
N ASP A 72 -1.43 -9.77 13.27
CA ASP A 72 -0.86 -9.90 11.94
C ASP A 72 0.30 -8.91 11.67
N ASP A 73 0.86 -8.99 10.47
CA ASP A 73 2.05 -8.25 10.08
C ASP A 73 1.73 -6.85 9.48
N LYS A 74 0.46 -6.45 9.45
CA LYS A 74 0.05 -5.19 8.80
C LYS A 74 0.77 -3.98 9.38
N LYS A 75 0.86 -3.90 10.71
CA LYS A 75 1.53 -2.78 11.38
C LYS A 75 2.99 -2.67 10.97
N GLU A 76 3.73 -3.78 10.92
CA GLU A 76 5.13 -3.80 10.50
C GLU A 76 5.31 -3.26 9.07
N ILE A 77 4.43 -3.70 8.15
CA ILE A 77 4.44 -3.20 6.77
C ILE A 77 4.20 -1.69 6.73
N MET A 78 3.21 -1.20 7.48
CA MET A 78 2.86 0.22 7.49
C MET A 78 3.93 1.09 8.14
N ASP A 79 4.55 0.65 9.22
CA ASP A 79 5.65 1.36 9.89
C ASP A 79 6.83 1.59 8.91
N VAL A 80 7.06 0.65 8.00
CA VAL A 80 8.07 0.83 6.95
C VAL A 80 7.56 1.71 5.81
N LEU A 81 6.33 1.48 5.34
CA LEU A 81 5.74 2.17 4.19
C LEU A 81 5.60 3.67 4.44
N LEU A 82 5.14 4.07 5.61
CA LEU A 82 4.97 5.48 5.99
C LEU A 82 6.29 6.26 6.04
N ASN A 83 7.43 5.58 6.10
CA ASN A 83 8.76 6.16 6.08
C ASN A 83 9.39 6.23 4.68
N GLN A 84 8.63 5.91 3.61
CA GLN A 84 9.10 6.03 2.24
C GLN A 84 8.68 7.37 1.63
N ASP A 85 9.44 7.83 0.63
CA ASP A 85 9.13 9.00 -0.18
C ASP A 85 8.25 8.62 -1.37
N ALA A 86 8.36 7.36 -1.84
CA ALA A 86 7.52 6.82 -2.90
C ALA A 86 7.17 5.36 -2.68
N VAL A 87 6.03 4.94 -3.24
CA VAL A 87 5.62 3.53 -3.30
C VAL A 87 5.22 3.14 -4.71
N ILE A 88 5.57 1.93 -5.13
CA ILE A 88 5.08 1.35 -6.39
C ILE A 88 4.27 0.10 -6.05
N TYR A 89 2.97 0.14 -6.31
CA TYR A 89 2.10 -1.00 -6.15
C TYR A 89 1.99 -1.79 -7.46
N ALA A 90 2.27 -3.07 -7.43
CA ALA A 90 2.05 -3.98 -8.56
C ALA A 90 1.02 -5.04 -8.18
N VAL A 91 -0.16 -4.90 -8.77
CA VAL A 91 -1.35 -5.66 -8.37
C VAL A 91 -1.96 -6.38 -9.59
N PRO A 92 -2.09 -7.70 -9.55
CA PRO A 92 -2.79 -8.42 -10.60
C PRO A 92 -4.30 -8.16 -10.53
N THR A 93 -4.92 -8.15 -11.71
CA THR A 93 -6.37 -8.11 -11.85
C THR A 93 -6.92 -9.54 -11.81
N TYR A 94 -7.72 -9.83 -10.81
CA TYR A 94 -8.45 -11.08 -10.68
C TYR A 94 -9.95 -10.79 -10.69
N ASP A 95 -10.66 -11.40 -11.62
CA ASP A 95 -12.09 -11.16 -11.83
C ASP A 95 -12.45 -9.65 -11.86
N LEU A 96 -11.72 -8.91 -12.70
CA LEU A 96 -11.86 -7.48 -12.96
C LEU A 96 -11.46 -6.55 -11.80
N MET A 97 -11.06 -7.08 -10.64
CA MET A 97 -10.75 -6.33 -9.43
C MET A 97 -9.28 -6.47 -9.02
N PRO A 98 -8.73 -5.56 -8.21
CA PRO A 98 -7.45 -5.80 -7.56
C PRO A 98 -7.47 -7.12 -6.77
N SER A 99 -6.33 -7.80 -6.70
CA SER A 99 -6.24 -9.07 -5.98
C SER A 99 -6.69 -8.95 -4.52
N ALA A 100 -7.27 -10.03 -3.98
CA ALA A 100 -7.77 -10.08 -2.61
C ALA A 100 -6.68 -9.74 -1.57
N ASN A 101 -5.42 -10.15 -1.80
CA ASN A 101 -4.31 -9.79 -0.91
C ASN A 101 -4.10 -8.27 -0.82
N TYR A 102 -4.21 -7.57 -1.95
CA TYR A 102 -4.14 -6.11 -1.94
C TYR A 102 -5.35 -5.50 -1.23
N LEU A 103 -6.57 -5.94 -1.55
CA LEU A 103 -7.78 -5.41 -0.94
C LEU A 103 -7.79 -5.59 0.58
N ARG A 104 -7.37 -6.76 1.06
CA ARG A 104 -7.22 -7.04 2.49
C ARG A 104 -6.23 -6.08 3.15
N PHE A 105 -5.09 -5.86 2.52
CA PHE A 105 -4.12 -4.88 2.96
C PHE A 105 -4.70 -3.47 2.97
N ALA A 106 -5.35 -3.03 1.89
CA ALA A 106 -5.86 -1.67 1.73
C ALA A 106 -7.03 -1.34 2.68
N GLN A 107 -7.96 -2.27 2.89
CA GLN A 107 -9.16 -2.03 3.72
C GLN A 107 -8.86 -1.65 5.18
N ARG A 108 -7.70 -2.00 5.70
CA ARG A 108 -7.28 -1.61 7.06
C ARG A 108 -6.41 -0.36 7.10
N SER A 109 -6.21 0.31 5.97
CA SER A 109 -5.32 1.49 5.92
C SER A 109 -5.91 2.73 6.60
N LEU A 110 -7.21 2.76 6.89
CA LEU A 110 -7.83 3.86 7.61
C LEU A 110 -7.21 4.11 9.01
N SER A 111 -6.74 3.07 9.70
CA SER A 111 -6.03 3.22 10.99
C SER A 111 -4.65 3.89 10.85
N TYR A 112 -4.19 4.07 9.63
CA TYR A 112 -2.91 4.70 9.26
C TYR A 112 -3.14 5.94 8.37
N GLU A 113 -4.27 6.60 8.54
CA GLU A 113 -4.62 7.81 7.80
C GLU A 113 -3.59 8.90 8.07
N THR A 114 -2.83 9.28 7.04
CA THR A 114 -1.62 10.09 7.20
C THR A 114 -1.91 11.53 7.58
N ALA A 115 -2.96 12.13 7.02
CA ALA A 115 -3.32 13.51 7.37
C ALA A 115 -3.66 13.63 8.87
N PHE A 116 -4.33 12.64 9.44
CA PHE A 116 -4.60 12.58 10.87
C PHE A 116 -3.32 12.36 11.68
N LEU A 117 -2.48 11.40 11.29
CA LEU A 117 -1.24 11.08 12.02
C LEU A 117 -0.25 12.25 11.99
N GLU A 118 -0.16 12.99 10.89
CA GLU A 118 0.62 14.22 10.77
C GLU A 118 0.05 15.34 11.65
N ALA A 119 -1.29 15.53 11.64
CA ALA A 119 -1.94 16.56 12.44
C ALA A 119 -1.74 16.40 13.95
N ILE A 120 -1.62 15.17 14.44
CA ILE A 120 -1.33 14.88 15.85
C ILE A 120 0.17 14.69 16.15
N GLY A 121 1.05 14.91 15.17
CA GLY A 121 2.50 14.77 15.32
C GLY A 121 3.00 13.34 15.51
N ALA A 122 2.22 12.33 15.14
CA ALA A 122 2.60 10.92 15.23
C ALA A 122 3.57 10.49 14.14
N ILE A 123 3.55 11.16 12.97
CA ILE A 123 4.49 11.01 11.88
C ILE A 123 4.89 12.38 11.34
N GLU A 124 6.03 12.46 10.66
CA GLU A 124 6.45 13.67 9.97
C GLU A 124 5.68 13.86 8.65
N HIS A 125 5.37 15.12 8.33
CA HIS A 125 4.80 15.45 7.03
C HIS A 125 5.78 15.12 5.90
N ARG A 126 5.27 14.46 4.85
CA ARG A 126 6.02 14.11 3.65
C ARG A 126 5.14 14.21 2.42
N ASP A 127 5.68 14.80 1.35
CA ASP A 127 5.10 14.64 0.02
C ASP A 127 5.44 13.24 -0.51
N ARG A 128 4.43 12.37 -0.58
CA ARG A 128 4.56 10.98 -1.01
C ARG A 128 4.03 10.80 -2.43
N VAL A 129 4.68 9.97 -3.21
CA VAL A 129 4.26 9.65 -4.59
C VAL A 129 3.96 8.16 -4.72
N ALA A 130 2.89 7.82 -5.46
CA ALA A 130 2.56 6.44 -5.78
C ALA A 130 2.66 6.15 -7.28
N GLY A 131 3.34 5.06 -7.63
CA GLY A 131 3.26 4.42 -8.94
C GLY A 131 2.32 3.21 -8.87
N LEU A 132 1.48 3.04 -9.89
CA LEU A 132 0.48 1.97 -9.92
C LEU A 132 0.66 1.10 -11.16
N ILE A 133 0.82 -0.21 -10.96
CA ILE A 133 0.93 -1.21 -12.01
C ILE A 133 -0.22 -2.21 -11.84
N SER A 134 -1.07 -2.36 -12.85
CA SER A 134 -2.10 -3.38 -12.89
C SER A 134 -1.83 -4.34 -14.04
N VAL A 135 -1.85 -5.64 -13.76
CA VAL A 135 -1.53 -6.70 -14.73
C VAL A 135 -2.73 -7.64 -14.87
N GLY A 136 -3.26 -7.75 -16.08
CA GLY A 136 -4.34 -8.67 -16.41
C GLY A 136 -3.91 -9.76 -17.38
N GLY A 137 -4.57 -10.90 -17.36
CA GLY A 137 -4.29 -12.06 -18.22
C GLY A 137 -4.76 -11.93 -19.67
N SER A 138 -5.53 -10.88 -19.99
CA SER A 138 -6.04 -10.63 -21.36
C SER A 138 -6.34 -9.15 -21.57
N THR A 139 -6.59 -8.76 -22.82
CA THR A 139 -7.00 -7.39 -23.18
C THR A 139 -8.38 -6.98 -22.63
N ARG A 140 -9.16 -7.94 -22.14
CA ARG A 140 -10.48 -7.74 -21.51
C ARG A 140 -10.46 -7.91 -19.99
N SER A 141 -9.29 -7.86 -19.35
CA SER A 141 -9.16 -8.04 -17.90
C SER A 141 -9.45 -6.77 -17.10
N TRP A 142 -9.89 -5.69 -17.75
CA TRP A 142 -10.32 -4.44 -17.12
C TRP A 142 -9.28 -3.88 -16.13
N GLN A 143 -8.01 -3.84 -16.53
CA GLN A 143 -6.91 -3.29 -15.73
C GLN A 143 -7.17 -1.85 -15.31
N SER A 144 -7.89 -1.06 -16.12
CA SER A 144 -8.32 0.29 -15.78
C SER A 144 -9.17 0.34 -14.52
N MET A 145 -10.14 -0.58 -14.38
CA MET A 145 -10.97 -0.69 -13.18
C MET A 145 -10.14 -1.03 -11.94
N ALA A 146 -9.17 -1.94 -12.09
CA ALA A 146 -8.27 -2.26 -11.00
C ALA A 146 -7.40 -1.06 -10.62
N LEU A 147 -6.91 -0.27 -11.58
CA LEU A 147 -6.16 0.96 -11.30
C LEU A 147 -7.02 2.00 -10.58
N GLU A 148 -8.28 2.19 -10.98
CA GLU A 148 -9.22 3.06 -10.26
C GLU A 148 -9.44 2.60 -8.82
N GLY A 149 -9.57 1.29 -8.60
CA GLY A 149 -9.65 0.71 -7.26
C GLY A 149 -8.39 0.93 -6.42
N LEU A 150 -7.21 0.86 -7.04
CA LEU A 150 -5.95 1.20 -6.40
C LEU A 150 -5.89 2.68 -6.00
N GLN A 151 -6.23 3.58 -6.90
CA GLN A 151 -6.28 5.01 -6.65
C GLN A 151 -7.20 5.36 -5.48
N ALA A 152 -8.40 4.78 -5.46
CA ALA A 152 -9.36 5.02 -4.39
C ALA A 152 -8.82 4.65 -3.01
N THR A 153 -7.95 3.63 -2.91
CA THR A 153 -7.37 3.20 -1.64
C THR A 153 -6.16 4.03 -1.20
N MET A 154 -5.57 4.85 -2.09
CA MET A 154 -4.45 5.74 -1.75
C MET A 154 -4.87 6.94 -0.91
N PHE A 155 -6.16 7.27 -0.89
CA PHE A 155 -6.70 8.42 -0.17
C PHE A 155 -6.30 8.45 1.32
N THR A 156 -6.24 7.29 1.97
CA THR A 156 -5.93 7.20 3.40
C THR A 156 -4.43 7.30 3.72
N THR A 157 -3.56 7.13 2.74
CA THR A 157 -2.10 7.15 2.93
C THR A 157 -1.42 8.35 2.30
N ASP A 158 -2.20 9.29 1.77
CA ASP A 158 -1.77 10.57 1.16
C ASP A 158 -0.65 10.43 0.09
N PHE A 159 -0.57 9.27 -0.55
CA PHE A 159 0.28 9.11 -1.72
C PHE A 159 -0.40 9.75 -2.94
N LYS A 160 0.30 10.67 -3.59
CA LYS A 160 -0.13 11.29 -4.85
C LYS A 160 0.31 10.42 -6.02
N TRP A 161 -0.54 10.19 -7.00
CA TRP A 161 -0.28 9.42 -8.22
C TRP A 161 -0.21 10.30 -9.47
#